data_efc8e5023eeea5be44223b2460984da8
#
_entry.id   efc8e5023eeea5be44223b2460984da8
#
_cell.length_a   1.000
_cell.length_b   1.000
_cell.length_c   1.000
_cell.angle_alpha   90.00
_cell.angle_beta   90.00
_cell.angle_gamma   90.00
#
_symmetry.space_group_name_H-M   'P 1'
#
loop_
_entity.id
_entity.type
_entity.pdbx_description
1 polymer ?
#
loop_
_entity_poly.entity_id
_entity_poly.type
_entity_poly.pdbx_seq_one_letter_code
_entity_poly.pdbx_strand_id
1 'polypeptide(L)'
;MKKHIIKMDFEEKLARLQPIELLGIARILRVDVVEPSADPDAEPIPRSGEAIIADMRASYYRLNRTQKRNLNLLLNSLVAHGKQIIVDGGEQQ
;
A
#
# COMPACT_ATOMS: atom_id res chain seq x y z
N MET A 1 4.80 -30.00 0.15
CA MET A 1 3.93 -29.04 0.13
C MET A 1 4.39 -27.79 -0.45
N LYS A 2 3.58 -27.04 -1.07
CA LYS A 2 4.02 -25.97 -1.67
C LYS A 2 3.85 -24.77 -0.88
N LYS A 3 4.77 -23.92 -0.81
CA LYS A 3 4.64 -22.71 -0.14
C LYS A 3 3.99 -21.75 -1.01
N HIS A 4 3.10 -20.95 -0.48
CA HIS A 4 2.47 -19.90 -1.24
C HIS A 4 3.38 -18.71 -1.19
N ILE A 5 4.05 -18.44 -2.28
CA ILE A 5 4.93 -17.30 -2.37
C ILE A 5 4.21 -16.22 -3.15
N ILE A 6 4.12 -15.05 -2.56
CA ILE A 6 3.48 -13.94 -3.23
C ILE A 6 4.52 -13.31 -4.15
N LYS A 7 4.37 -13.62 -5.45
CA LYS A 7 5.31 -13.10 -6.42
C LYS A 7 4.71 -11.91 -7.13
N MET A 8 4.55 -10.84 -6.41
CA MET A 8 4.03 -9.62 -6.98
C MET A 8 5.02 -8.53 -6.69
N ASP A 9 5.13 -7.58 -7.61
CA ASP A 9 5.97 -6.45 -7.35
C ASP A 9 5.24 -5.49 -6.41
N PHE A 10 5.91 -4.42 -6.03
CA PHE A 10 5.38 -3.48 -5.08
C PHE A 10 4.05 -2.87 -5.55
N GLU A 11 3.97 -2.48 -6.81
CA GLU A 11 2.76 -1.87 -7.33
C GLU A 11 1.59 -2.83 -7.36
N GLU A 12 1.84 -4.08 -7.69
CA GLU A 12 0.79 -5.07 -7.69
C GLU A 12 0.24 -5.32 -6.29
N LYS A 13 1.12 -5.28 -5.31
CA LYS A 13 0.69 -5.43 -3.93
C LYS A 13 -0.18 -4.25 -3.50
N LEU A 14 0.21 -3.04 -3.89
CA LEU A 14 -0.59 -1.86 -3.58
C LEU A 14 -1.98 -1.94 -4.20
N ALA A 15 -2.06 -2.48 -5.40
CA ALA A 15 -3.34 -2.57 -6.09
C ALA A 15 -4.32 -3.51 -5.40
N ARG A 16 -3.84 -4.37 -4.51
CA ARG A 16 -4.70 -5.31 -3.81
C ARG A 16 -5.10 -4.83 -2.42
N LEU A 17 -4.64 -3.67 -2.02
CA LEU A 17 -4.96 -3.15 -0.71
C LEU A 17 -6.28 -2.39 -0.72
N GLN A 18 -6.94 -2.38 0.42
CA GLN A 18 -8.11 -1.54 0.61
C GLN A 18 -7.65 -0.09 0.65
N PRO A 19 -8.53 0.86 0.32
CA PRO A 19 -8.12 2.28 0.35
C PRO A 19 -7.54 2.73 1.68
N ILE A 20 -8.09 2.26 2.79
CA ILE A 20 -7.58 2.65 4.10
C ILE A 20 -6.18 2.07 4.34
N GLU A 21 -5.94 0.86 3.84
CA GLU A 21 -4.62 0.24 3.95
C GLU A 21 -3.62 0.98 3.08
N LEU A 22 -4.03 1.37 1.89
CA LEU A 22 -3.18 2.10 0.98
C LEU A 22 -2.75 3.43 1.61
N LEU A 23 -3.68 4.13 2.24
CA LEU A 23 -3.36 5.37 2.92
C LEU A 23 -2.39 5.14 4.07
N GLY A 24 -2.52 4.03 4.78
CA GLY A 24 -1.60 3.67 5.85
C GLY A 24 -0.18 3.48 5.34
N ILE A 25 -0.05 2.79 4.20
CA ILE A 25 1.26 2.58 3.59
C ILE A 25 1.85 3.90 3.08
N ALA A 26 1.00 4.75 2.49
CA ALA A 26 1.46 6.06 2.03
C ALA A 26 2.01 6.88 3.20
N ARG A 27 1.36 6.79 4.35
CA ARG A 27 1.83 7.49 5.54
C ARG A 27 3.18 6.95 6.01
N ILE A 28 3.36 5.64 5.98
CA ILE A 28 4.63 5.02 6.35
C ILE A 28 5.74 5.52 5.43
N LEU A 29 5.45 5.65 4.14
CA LEU A 29 6.40 6.12 3.16
C LEU A 29 6.51 7.64 3.11
N ARG A 30 5.70 8.33 3.92
CA ARG A 30 5.69 9.79 3.98
C ARG A 30 5.32 10.41 2.64
N VAL A 31 4.33 9.84 2.00
CA VAL A 31 3.83 10.34 0.73
C VAL A 31 2.54 11.10 0.99
N ASP A 32 2.45 12.31 0.46
CA ASP A 32 1.28 13.14 0.63
C ASP A 32 0.13 12.60 -0.20
N VAL A 33 -1.05 12.58 0.38
CA VAL A 33 -2.23 12.11 -0.31
C VAL A 33 -3.15 13.26 -0.72
N VAL A 34 -2.79 14.49 -0.36
CA VAL A 34 -3.52 15.67 -0.78
C VAL A 34 -2.57 16.61 -1.50
N GLU A 35 -3.14 17.46 -2.33
CA GLU A 35 -2.34 18.43 -3.06
C GLU A 35 -1.72 19.44 -2.09
N PRO A 36 -0.51 19.89 -2.35
CA PRO A 36 0.07 20.93 -1.51
C PRO A 36 -0.69 22.22 -1.70
N SER A 37 -0.91 22.94 -0.61
CA SER A 37 -1.62 24.20 -0.67
C SER A 37 -0.88 25.23 0.18
N ALA A 38 -0.76 26.42 -0.34
CA ALA A 38 -0.16 27.52 0.40
C ALA A 38 -1.16 28.17 1.35
N ASP A 39 -2.44 27.90 1.15
CA ASP A 39 -3.49 28.49 1.98
C ASP A 39 -3.94 27.46 3.01
N PRO A 40 -3.66 27.69 4.29
CA PRO A 40 -4.04 26.72 5.31
C PRO A 40 -5.54 26.59 5.49
N ASP A 41 -6.32 27.56 4.99
CA ASP A 41 -7.76 27.49 5.12
C ASP A 41 -8.42 26.85 3.91
N ALA A 42 -7.66 26.53 2.90
CA ALA A 42 -8.23 25.88 1.72
C ALA A 42 -8.61 24.44 2.03
N GLU A 43 -9.65 23.95 1.39
CA GLU A 43 -10.04 22.58 1.57
C GLU A 43 -9.00 21.66 0.96
N PRO A 44 -8.70 20.54 1.60
CA PRO A 44 -7.74 19.59 1.04
C PRO A 44 -8.25 19.03 -0.28
N ILE A 45 -7.41 19.02 -1.27
CA ILE A 45 -7.74 18.45 -2.57
C ILE A 45 -7.03 17.12 -2.68
N PRO A 46 -7.74 16.01 -2.81
CA PRO A 46 -7.11 14.70 -2.90
C PRO A 46 -6.27 14.60 -4.17
N ARG A 47 -5.13 13.97 -4.04
CA ARG A 47 -4.29 13.69 -5.20
C ARG A 47 -4.84 12.46 -5.91
N SER A 48 -4.55 12.33 -7.19
CA SER A 48 -5.00 11.15 -7.93
C SER A 48 -4.30 9.91 -7.39
N GLY A 49 -4.95 8.77 -7.50
CA GLY A 49 -4.36 7.52 -7.08
C GLY A 49 -3.06 7.23 -7.81
N GLU A 50 -3.00 7.58 -9.10
CA GLU A 50 -1.79 7.36 -9.87
C GLU A 50 -0.62 8.18 -9.34
N ALA A 51 -0.87 9.44 -8.97
CA ALA A 51 0.19 10.30 -8.44
C ALA A 51 0.69 9.77 -7.10
N ILE A 52 -0.23 9.33 -6.24
CA ILE A 52 0.13 8.79 -4.94
C ILE A 52 0.96 7.53 -5.11
N ILE A 53 0.55 6.62 -5.98
CA ILE A 53 1.25 5.37 -6.21
C ILE A 53 2.63 5.62 -6.82
N ALA A 54 2.74 6.58 -7.73
CA ALA A 54 4.03 6.92 -8.32
C ALA A 54 5.01 7.40 -7.26
N ASP A 55 4.53 8.24 -6.33
CA ASP A 55 5.39 8.74 -5.27
C ASP A 55 5.72 7.65 -4.27
N MET A 56 4.78 6.76 -4.00
CA MET A 56 5.03 5.63 -3.11
C MET A 56 6.09 4.72 -3.68
N ARG A 57 6.05 4.49 -4.99
CA ARG A 57 7.07 3.68 -5.65
C ARG A 57 8.44 4.33 -5.54
N ALA A 58 8.51 5.64 -5.80
CA ALA A 58 9.77 6.36 -5.70
C ALA A 58 10.33 6.30 -4.28
N SER A 59 9.46 6.46 -3.28
CA SER A 59 9.88 6.40 -1.88
C SER A 59 10.34 5.00 -1.52
N TYR A 60 9.64 3.98 -2.00
CA TYR A 60 10.00 2.60 -1.73
C TYR A 60 11.42 2.29 -2.21
N TYR A 61 11.75 2.73 -3.42
CA TYR A 61 13.08 2.44 -3.96
C TYR A 61 14.20 3.22 -3.30
N ARG A 62 13.87 4.20 -2.47
CA ARG A 62 14.87 4.91 -1.69
C ARG A 62 15.13 4.25 -0.35
N LEU A 63 14.31 3.30 0.05
CA LEU A 63 14.48 2.63 1.32
C LEU A 63 15.70 1.72 1.29
N ASN A 64 16.30 1.50 2.45
CA ASN A 64 17.41 0.58 2.53
C ASN A 64 16.85 -0.86 2.56
N ARG A 65 17.74 -1.84 2.52
CA ARG A 65 17.33 -3.23 2.44
C ARG A 65 16.43 -3.65 3.60
N THR A 66 16.77 -3.27 4.80
CA THR A 66 16.00 -3.64 5.98
C THR A 66 14.60 -3.02 5.94
N GLN A 67 14.52 -1.76 5.56
CA GLN A 67 13.23 -1.07 5.46
C GLN A 67 12.36 -1.70 4.38
N LYS A 68 12.94 -2.03 3.23
CA LYS A 68 12.20 -2.68 2.16
C LYS A 68 11.66 -4.02 2.61
N ARG A 69 12.49 -4.78 3.32
CA ARG A 69 12.10 -6.09 3.81
C ARG A 69 10.94 -5.97 4.78
N ASN A 70 11.03 -5.05 5.73
CA ASN A 70 9.98 -4.87 6.73
C ASN A 70 8.69 -4.42 6.08
N LEU A 71 8.76 -3.51 5.13
CA LEU A 71 7.58 -3.04 4.44
C LEU A 71 6.95 -4.15 3.62
N ASN A 72 7.77 -4.97 2.96
CA ASN A 72 7.25 -6.09 2.18
C ASN A 72 6.60 -7.14 3.06
N LEU A 73 7.11 -7.36 4.26
CA LEU A 73 6.47 -8.28 5.20
C LEU A 73 5.08 -7.76 5.57
N LEU A 74 4.97 -6.47 5.81
CA LEU A 74 3.68 -5.87 6.12
C LEU A 74 2.73 -5.96 4.93
N LEU A 75 3.21 -5.63 3.74
CA LEU A 75 2.39 -5.70 2.54
C LEU A 75 1.91 -7.12 2.27
N ASN A 76 2.80 -8.09 2.42
CA ASN A 76 2.43 -9.49 2.20
C ASN A 76 1.36 -9.92 3.19
N SER A 77 1.46 -9.46 4.42
CA SER A 77 0.48 -9.76 5.45
C SER A 77 -0.88 -9.15 5.10
N LEU A 78 -0.90 -7.91 4.64
CA LEU A 78 -2.15 -7.25 4.28
C LEU A 78 -2.80 -7.92 3.07
N VAL A 79 -2.01 -8.26 2.07
CA VAL A 79 -2.52 -8.92 0.87
C VAL A 79 -3.08 -10.30 1.23
N ALA A 80 -2.36 -11.04 2.05
CA ALA A 80 -2.80 -12.36 2.46
C ALA A 80 -4.06 -12.30 3.32
N HIS A 81 -4.13 -11.29 4.20
CA HIS A 81 -5.29 -11.14 5.05
C HIS A 81 -6.55 -10.82 4.21
N GLY A 82 -6.42 -9.93 3.24
CA GLY A 82 -7.53 -9.62 2.37
C GLY A 82 -8.00 -10.82 1.59
N LYS A 83 -7.04 -11.60 1.10
CA LYS A 83 -7.37 -12.79 0.35
C LYS A 83 -8.04 -13.83 1.26
N GLN A 84 -7.56 -13.95 2.47
CA GLN A 84 -8.11 -14.89 3.42
C GLN A 84 -9.52 -14.50 3.82
N ILE A 85 -9.80 -13.23 3.99
CA ILE A 85 -11.12 -12.76 4.30
C ILE A 85 -12.10 -13.15 3.20
N ILE A 86 -11.69 -13.00 1.96
CA ILE A 86 -12.52 -13.36 0.82
C ILE A 86 -12.80 -14.85 0.83
N VAL A 87 -11.79 -15.64 1.10
CA VAL A 87 -11.95 -17.08 1.12
C VAL A 87 -12.86 -17.50 2.26
N ASP A 88 -12.63 -16.96 3.45
CA ASP A 88 -13.44 -17.30 4.59
C ASP A 88 -14.90 -16.90 4.37
N GLY A 89 -15.12 -15.75 3.77
CA GLY A 89 -16.47 -15.34 3.49
C GLY A 89 -17.12 -16.22 2.45
N GLY A 90 -16.29 -16.77 1.58
CA GLY A 90 -16.77 -17.60 0.51
C GLY A 90 -16.92 -19.03 0.90
N GLU A 91 -16.05 -19.59 1.76
CA GLU A 91 -16.16 -20.89 1.98
C GLU A 91 -16.19 -21.25 3.28
N GLN A 92 -16.08 -20.65 4.08
CA GLN A 92 -16.19 -21.05 5.26
C GLN A 92 -16.47 -22.33 5.42
N GLN A 93 -16.41 -22.95 4.87
CA GLN A 93 -16.54 -24.23 4.92
C GLN A 93 -15.87 -24.93 5.32
#